data_f1d77e960f1758b3c8e96247ef183924
#
_entry.id   f1d77e960f1758b3c8e96247ef183924
#
_cell.length_a   1.000
_cell.length_b   1.000
_cell.length_c   1.000
_cell.angle_alpha   90.00
_cell.angle_beta   90.00
_cell.angle_gamma   90.00
#
_symmetry.space_group_name_H-M   'P 1'
#
loop_
_entity.id
_entity.type
_entity.pdbx_description
1 polymer ?
#
loop_
_entity_poly.entity_id
_entity_poly.type
_entity_poly.pdbx_seq_one_letter_code
_entity_poly.pdbx_strand_id
1 'polypeptide(L)'
;MAEEAKNKASASKFRTSIGGQALIEGVLMRGPGKQAIVVRSPDGLVEKVEELTLVRDKYPVLGLPIIRGAVTFVDSMVKGVKALMFSADYFPDEDVAEPSKFDQWLEKKLGNEKMQKFITALAVFLSLGLTILLFFLLPTFLAGFIDPYIKSAAVHNLVESVIKLVIFFAYMILCSKQKDIYRVFQYHGAEHKTIFCYEAGLPLTVENCRIQPRHHPRCGTSFLFVVVVVSILVSSLVFSFVNWRNMWVRMALHLLLLIPIVGVTYEFNRYVGGHDNKMTRFLARPGLWLQNFTTNEPDDSMLEVAIRALELVIPEEKGKDAW
;
A
#
# COMPACT_ATOMS: atom_id res chain seq x y z
N MET A 1 -5.87 11.41 -31.83
CA MET A 1 -5.99 11.97 -30.44
C MET A 1 -5.71 10.94 -29.34
N ALA A 2 -6.47 9.82 -29.21
CA ALA A 2 -6.20 8.82 -28.16
C ALA A 2 -4.83 8.12 -28.31
N GLU A 3 -4.39 7.84 -29.52
CA GLU A 3 -3.09 7.22 -29.82
C GLU A 3 -1.92 8.19 -29.64
N GLU A 4 -2.11 9.48 -29.91
CA GLU A 4 -1.15 10.54 -29.62
C GLU A 4 -1.00 10.80 -28.11
N ALA A 5 -2.09 10.76 -27.34
CA ALA A 5 -2.06 10.89 -25.90
C ALA A 5 -1.35 9.70 -25.23
N LYS A 6 -1.59 8.48 -25.75
CA LYS A 6 -0.89 7.26 -25.30
C LYS A 6 0.61 7.29 -25.64
N ASN A 7 0.97 7.81 -26.80
CA ASN A 7 2.36 8.01 -27.22
C ASN A 7 3.05 9.13 -26.42
N LYS A 8 2.35 10.22 -26.08
CA LYS A 8 2.87 11.28 -25.18
C LYS A 8 3.11 10.78 -23.76
N ALA A 9 2.20 9.99 -23.20
CA ALA A 9 2.38 9.37 -21.88
C ALA A 9 3.61 8.43 -21.84
N SER A 10 3.86 7.69 -22.94
CA SER A 10 5.05 6.85 -23.11
C SER A 10 6.34 7.63 -23.33
N ALA A 11 6.26 8.86 -23.84
CA ALA A 11 7.42 9.69 -24.21
C ALA A 11 7.80 10.72 -23.13
N SER A 12 6.93 10.99 -22.15
CA SER A 12 7.23 11.96 -21.08
C SER A 12 8.40 11.50 -20.22
N LYS A 13 9.43 12.35 -20.13
CA LYS A 13 10.56 12.17 -19.20
C LYS A 13 10.25 12.69 -17.81
N PHE A 14 9.16 13.46 -17.64
CA PHE A 14 8.75 13.99 -16.36
C PHE A 14 8.10 12.89 -15.52
N ARG A 15 8.51 12.82 -14.27
CA ARG A 15 7.96 11.91 -13.26
C ARG A 15 7.71 12.69 -12.00
N THR A 16 6.46 12.64 -11.55
CA THR A 16 6.10 13.30 -10.30
C THR A 16 6.43 12.42 -9.10
N SER A 17 6.77 13.06 -7.98
CA SER A 17 6.84 12.42 -6.66
C SER A 17 5.47 12.33 -5.98
N ILE A 18 4.42 12.87 -6.61
CA ILE A 18 3.05 12.74 -6.12
C ILE A 18 2.62 11.28 -6.23
N GLY A 19 2.06 10.77 -5.18
CA GLY A 19 1.46 9.44 -5.11
C GLY A 19 0.24 9.48 -4.21
N GLY A 20 -0.53 8.41 -4.19
CA GLY A 20 -1.76 8.41 -3.43
C GLY A 20 -2.07 7.07 -2.76
N GLN A 21 -3.29 7.00 -2.29
CA GLN A 21 -3.92 5.82 -1.72
C GLN A 21 -5.42 5.87 -2.00
N ALA A 22 -5.95 4.78 -2.54
CA ALA A 22 -7.38 4.61 -2.66
C ALA A 22 -8.04 4.46 -1.28
N LEU A 23 -9.22 5.04 -1.14
CA LEU A 23 -10.04 5.05 0.06
C LEU A 23 -11.43 4.52 -0.27
N ILE A 24 -12.32 4.45 0.73
CA ILE A 24 -13.74 4.18 0.51
C ILE A 24 -14.33 5.40 -0.19
N GLU A 25 -14.85 5.20 -1.40
CA GLU A 25 -15.44 6.23 -2.26
C GLU A 25 -14.57 7.49 -2.40
N GLY A 26 -13.23 7.32 -2.38
CA GLY A 26 -12.32 8.46 -2.39
C GLY A 26 -10.87 8.13 -2.71
N VAL A 27 -10.06 9.19 -2.74
CA VAL A 27 -8.61 9.12 -2.96
C VAL A 27 -7.90 10.09 -2.02
N LEU A 28 -6.83 9.62 -1.39
CA LEU A 28 -5.81 10.44 -0.76
C LEU A 28 -4.68 10.66 -1.77
N MET A 29 -4.34 11.91 -2.07
CA MET A 29 -3.13 12.28 -2.82
C MET A 29 -2.12 12.96 -1.90
N ARG A 30 -0.84 12.68 -2.11
CA ARG A 30 0.28 13.30 -1.39
C ARG A 30 1.24 13.92 -2.37
N GLY A 31 1.39 15.23 -2.26
CA GLY A 31 2.42 16.01 -2.93
C GLY A 31 3.63 16.29 -2.03
N PRO A 32 4.57 17.10 -2.49
CA PRO A 32 5.78 17.42 -1.75
C PRO A 32 5.56 18.22 -0.45
N GLY A 33 4.48 19.02 -0.36
CA GLY A 33 4.20 19.87 0.81
C GLY A 33 2.79 19.70 1.40
N LYS A 34 1.89 19.04 0.68
CA LYS A 34 0.49 18.90 1.08
C LYS A 34 0.01 17.48 0.81
N GLN A 35 -0.99 17.06 1.59
CA GLN A 35 -1.82 15.91 1.27
C GLN A 35 -3.29 16.34 1.19
N ALA A 36 -4.04 15.74 0.28
CA ALA A 36 -5.46 16.01 0.12
C ALA A 36 -6.24 14.69 0.10
N ILE A 37 -7.33 14.67 0.81
CA ILE A 37 -8.32 13.60 0.78
C ILE A 37 -9.55 14.16 0.08
N VAL A 38 -10.03 13.49 -0.96
CA VAL A 38 -11.29 13.79 -1.62
C VAL A 38 -12.16 12.54 -1.59
N VAL A 39 -13.36 12.68 -1.07
CA VAL A 39 -14.35 11.60 -0.91
C VAL A 39 -15.65 12.02 -1.58
N ARG A 40 -16.27 11.13 -2.32
CA ARG A 40 -17.60 11.33 -2.90
C ARG A 40 -18.66 10.89 -1.89
N SER A 41 -19.20 11.84 -1.15
CA SER A 41 -20.35 11.58 -0.27
C SER A 41 -21.66 11.66 -1.04
N PRO A 42 -22.80 11.22 -0.46
CA PRO A 42 -24.12 11.39 -1.05
C PRO A 42 -24.47 12.87 -1.33
N ASP A 43 -23.95 13.79 -0.53
CA ASP A 43 -24.20 15.23 -0.63
C ASP A 43 -23.21 15.98 -1.55
N GLY A 44 -22.23 15.27 -2.14
CA GLY A 44 -21.22 15.86 -3.03
C GLY A 44 -19.79 15.49 -2.65
N LEU A 45 -18.83 16.24 -3.20
CA LEU A 45 -17.40 16.01 -2.88
C LEU A 45 -17.04 16.66 -1.54
N VAL A 46 -16.41 15.87 -0.69
CA VAL A 46 -15.83 16.32 0.57
C VAL A 46 -14.31 16.37 0.42
N GLU A 47 -13.73 17.51 0.71
CA GLU A 47 -12.29 17.77 0.56
C GLU A 47 -11.65 18.08 1.91
N LYS A 48 -10.49 17.46 2.16
CA LYS A 48 -9.66 17.76 3.32
C LYS A 48 -8.21 17.91 2.87
N VAL A 49 -7.65 19.10 3.07
CA VAL A 49 -6.25 19.40 2.73
C VAL A 49 -5.46 19.61 4.02
N GLU A 50 -4.31 19.00 4.12
CA GLU A 50 -3.42 19.08 5.26
C GLU A 50 -1.97 19.34 4.80
N GLU A 51 -1.21 20.14 5.57
CA GLU A 51 0.22 20.29 5.35
C GLU A 51 0.95 18.98 5.66
N LEU A 52 1.86 18.59 4.78
CA LEU A 52 2.63 17.36 4.91
C LEU A 52 3.94 17.63 5.64
N THR A 53 4.01 17.27 6.92
CA THR A 53 5.26 17.25 7.68
C THR A 53 5.86 15.85 7.68
N LEU A 54 7.12 15.74 7.26
CA LEU A 54 7.83 14.46 7.26
C LEU A 54 8.57 14.27 8.58
N VAL A 55 8.47 13.09 9.16
CA VAL A 55 9.13 12.76 10.45
C VAL A 55 10.64 12.95 10.37
N ARG A 56 11.25 12.69 9.20
CA ARG A 56 12.68 12.88 8.95
C ARG A 56 13.16 14.35 9.03
N ASP A 57 12.25 15.29 8.76
CA ASP A 57 12.58 16.74 8.80
C ASP A 57 12.74 17.19 10.26
N LYS A 58 12.03 16.53 11.18
CA LYS A 58 12.14 16.77 12.62
C LYS A 58 13.31 16.00 13.26
N TYR A 59 13.61 14.80 12.76
CA TYR A 59 14.65 13.93 13.31
C TYR A 59 15.57 13.40 12.20
N PRO A 60 16.69 14.08 11.89
CA PRO A 60 17.58 13.75 10.76
C PRO A 60 18.11 12.29 10.77
N VAL A 61 18.33 11.71 11.96
CA VAL A 61 18.79 10.31 12.11
C VAL A 61 17.80 9.33 11.51
N LEU A 62 16.49 9.64 11.54
CA LEU A 62 15.44 8.82 10.92
C LEU A 62 15.43 8.94 9.39
N GLY A 63 16.25 9.82 8.83
CA GLY A 63 16.46 9.96 7.38
C GLY A 63 17.58 9.06 6.82
N LEU A 64 18.30 8.31 7.65
CA LEU A 64 19.35 7.39 7.21
C LEU A 64 18.79 6.25 6.36
N PRO A 65 19.53 5.76 5.34
CA PRO A 65 19.12 4.61 4.54
C PRO A 65 18.67 3.43 5.41
N ILE A 66 17.70 2.66 4.94
CA ILE A 66 17.02 1.55 5.63
C ILE A 66 16.12 2.07 6.78
N ILE A 67 16.62 2.88 7.72
CA ILE A 67 15.81 3.45 8.83
C ILE A 67 14.69 4.31 8.26
N ARG A 68 15.00 5.21 7.32
CA ARG A 68 13.97 6.05 6.67
C ARG A 68 12.86 5.24 6.00
N GLY A 69 13.20 4.05 5.47
CA GLY A 69 12.22 3.17 4.84
C GLY A 69 11.19 2.65 5.84
N ALA A 70 11.64 2.14 6.99
CA ALA A 70 10.76 1.68 8.06
C ALA A 70 9.92 2.84 8.63
N VAL A 71 10.54 3.99 8.87
CA VAL A 71 9.85 5.19 9.40
C VAL A 71 8.79 5.70 8.42
N THR A 72 9.13 5.83 7.13
CA THR A 72 8.19 6.26 6.08
C THR A 72 7.04 5.28 5.93
N PHE A 73 7.32 3.98 6.02
CA PHE A 73 6.29 2.95 5.96
C PHE A 73 5.29 3.09 7.11
N VAL A 74 5.78 3.20 8.36
CA VAL A 74 4.93 3.38 9.54
C VAL A 74 4.13 4.69 9.46
N ASP A 75 4.77 5.80 9.09
CA ASP A 75 4.08 7.10 8.90
C ASP A 75 2.97 7.00 7.83
N SER A 76 3.27 6.33 6.72
CA SER A 76 2.29 6.11 5.64
C SER A 76 1.14 5.22 6.08
N MET A 77 1.40 4.17 6.88
CA MET A 77 0.33 3.33 7.44
C MET A 77 -0.57 4.14 8.39
N VAL A 78 0.00 4.89 9.31
CA VAL A 78 -0.78 5.70 10.28
C VAL A 78 -1.64 6.73 9.57
N LYS A 79 -1.07 7.46 8.61
CA LYS A 79 -1.80 8.46 7.82
C LYS A 79 -2.85 7.81 6.92
N GLY A 80 -2.51 6.66 6.32
CA GLY A 80 -3.43 5.90 5.47
C GLY A 80 -4.65 5.36 6.23
N VAL A 81 -4.44 4.83 7.44
CA VAL A 81 -5.55 4.39 8.31
C VAL A 81 -6.43 5.57 8.70
N LYS A 82 -5.84 6.72 9.07
CA LYS A 82 -6.63 7.93 9.38
C LYS A 82 -7.45 8.41 8.19
N ALA A 83 -6.89 8.37 6.98
CA ALA A 83 -7.59 8.76 5.77
C ALA A 83 -8.72 7.78 5.43
N LEU A 84 -8.48 6.48 5.61
CA LEU A 84 -9.50 5.45 5.40
C LEU A 84 -10.67 5.62 6.37
N MET A 85 -10.38 5.89 7.64
CA MET A 85 -11.41 6.17 8.64
C MET A 85 -12.20 7.44 8.32
N PHE A 86 -11.49 8.52 7.94
CA PHE A 86 -12.14 9.74 7.50
C PHE A 86 -13.10 9.48 6.33
N SER A 87 -12.71 8.66 5.35
CA SER A 87 -13.60 8.32 4.24
C SER A 87 -14.79 7.45 4.69
N ALA A 88 -14.57 6.50 5.61
CA ALA A 88 -15.62 5.65 6.15
C ALA A 88 -16.71 6.41 6.92
N ASP A 89 -16.35 7.54 7.56
CA ASP A 89 -17.32 8.39 8.29
C ASP A 89 -18.44 8.95 7.38
N TYR A 90 -18.22 9.03 6.06
CA TYR A 90 -19.21 9.49 5.08
C TYR A 90 -20.05 8.36 4.47
N PHE A 91 -19.71 7.12 4.77
CA PHE A 91 -20.42 5.93 4.31
C PHE A 91 -20.66 5.00 5.49
N PRO A 92 -21.55 5.39 6.44
CA PRO A 92 -21.95 4.49 7.48
C PRO A 92 -22.59 3.26 6.84
N ASP A 93 -22.23 2.07 7.31
CA ASP A 93 -22.83 0.83 6.85
C ASP A 93 -24.36 0.91 6.94
N GLU A 94 -25.07 0.70 5.81
CA GLU A 94 -26.54 0.68 5.77
C GLU A 94 -27.11 -0.42 6.68
N ASP A 95 -26.33 -1.46 6.96
CA ASP A 95 -26.63 -2.57 7.87
C ASP A 95 -25.97 -2.41 9.25
N VAL A 96 -26.10 -1.23 9.89
CA VAL A 96 -25.67 -1.11 11.28
C VAL A 96 -26.59 -1.98 12.13
N ALA A 97 -26.14 -3.19 12.44
CA ALA A 97 -26.79 -4.06 13.40
C ALA A 97 -26.99 -3.27 14.72
N GLU A 98 -28.14 -3.45 15.37
CA GLU A 98 -28.36 -2.82 16.67
C GLU A 98 -27.15 -3.02 17.58
N PRO A 99 -26.67 -1.94 18.27
CA PRO A 99 -25.46 -2.03 19.08
C PRO A 99 -25.56 -3.18 20.08
N SER A 100 -24.57 -4.05 20.06
CA SER A 100 -24.53 -5.20 20.95
C SER A 100 -24.55 -4.76 22.43
N LYS A 101 -24.95 -5.64 23.35
CA LYS A 101 -24.89 -5.35 24.80
C LYS A 101 -23.48 -4.96 25.25
N PHE A 102 -22.48 -5.46 24.56
CA PHE A 102 -21.08 -5.13 24.81
C PHE A 102 -20.76 -3.70 24.35
N ASP A 103 -21.24 -3.29 23.17
CA ASP A 103 -21.06 -1.94 22.64
C ASP A 103 -21.73 -0.90 23.54
N GLN A 104 -22.97 -1.16 23.96
CA GLN A 104 -23.71 -0.30 24.89
C GLN A 104 -23.01 -0.18 26.26
N TRP A 105 -22.40 -1.27 26.77
CA TRP A 105 -21.64 -1.25 28.00
C TRP A 105 -20.35 -0.44 27.83
N LEU A 106 -19.66 -0.62 26.71
CA LEU A 106 -18.41 0.07 26.40
C LEU A 106 -18.65 1.58 26.23
N GLU A 107 -19.72 1.95 25.52
CA GLU A 107 -20.15 3.35 25.34
C GLU A 107 -20.46 4.03 26.67
N LYS A 108 -21.22 3.36 27.54
CA LYS A 108 -21.51 3.87 28.91
C LYS A 108 -20.25 4.10 29.74
N LYS A 109 -19.21 3.29 29.57
CA LYS A 109 -17.98 3.34 30.37
C LYS A 109 -16.95 4.33 29.85
N LEU A 110 -16.80 4.46 28.53
CA LEU A 110 -15.76 5.24 27.88
C LEU A 110 -16.26 6.53 27.22
N GLY A 111 -17.55 6.63 26.93
CA GLY A 111 -18.13 7.65 26.08
C GLY A 111 -17.87 7.33 24.58
N ASN A 112 -18.73 7.86 23.70
CA ASN A 112 -18.76 7.49 22.28
C ASN A 112 -17.41 7.72 21.56
N GLU A 113 -16.78 8.87 21.76
CA GLU A 113 -15.49 9.20 21.11
C GLU A 113 -14.33 8.27 21.53
N LYS A 114 -14.23 7.95 22.83
CA LYS A 114 -13.19 7.04 23.34
C LYS A 114 -13.46 5.60 22.95
N MET A 115 -14.74 5.21 22.89
CA MET A 115 -15.15 3.89 22.41
C MET A 115 -14.74 3.67 20.96
N GLN A 116 -15.04 4.62 20.07
CA GLN A 116 -14.64 4.53 18.64
C GLN A 116 -13.11 4.44 18.49
N LYS A 117 -12.35 5.27 19.21
CA LYS A 117 -10.88 5.20 19.23
C LYS A 117 -10.37 3.85 19.71
N PHE A 118 -10.99 3.27 20.75
CA PHE A 118 -10.61 1.96 21.27
C PHE A 118 -10.92 0.85 20.27
N ILE A 119 -12.13 0.81 19.68
CA ILE A 119 -12.52 -0.20 18.69
C ILE A 119 -11.58 -0.14 17.48
N THR A 120 -11.27 1.06 17.00
CA THR A 120 -10.34 1.25 15.88
C THR A 120 -8.93 0.77 16.23
N ALA A 121 -8.41 1.16 17.39
CA ALA A 121 -7.08 0.72 17.81
C ALA A 121 -7.02 -0.81 17.95
N LEU A 122 -8.07 -1.43 18.49
CA LEU A 122 -8.21 -2.87 18.58
C LEU A 122 -8.27 -3.54 17.21
N ALA A 123 -9.06 -3.01 16.29
CA ALA A 123 -9.16 -3.52 14.92
C ALA A 123 -7.81 -3.46 14.19
N VAL A 124 -7.08 -2.33 14.30
CA VAL A 124 -5.73 -2.18 13.73
C VAL A 124 -4.75 -3.17 14.38
N PHE A 125 -4.80 -3.33 15.70
CA PHE A 125 -3.94 -4.28 16.41
C PHE A 125 -4.20 -5.72 15.98
N LEU A 126 -5.48 -6.13 15.90
CA LEU A 126 -5.87 -7.47 15.45
C LEU A 126 -5.50 -7.70 13.99
N SER A 127 -5.68 -6.72 13.11
CA SER A 127 -5.30 -6.79 11.71
C SER A 127 -3.79 -6.95 11.52
N LEU A 128 -2.99 -6.20 12.29
CA LEU A 128 -1.54 -6.33 12.30
C LEU A 128 -1.11 -7.71 12.83
N GLY A 129 -1.72 -8.17 13.91
CA GLY A 129 -1.50 -9.51 14.47
C GLY A 129 -1.83 -10.61 13.47
N LEU A 130 -2.96 -10.51 12.77
CA LEU A 130 -3.36 -11.46 11.73
C LEU A 130 -2.38 -11.44 10.54
N THR A 131 -1.91 -10.26 10.14
CA THR A 131 -0.91 -10.11 9.07
C THR A 131 0.41 -10.83 9.43
N ILE A 132 0.90 -10.62 10.65
CA ILE A 132 2.10 -11.29 11.15
C ILE A 132 1.87 -12.81 11.20
N LEU A 133 0.73 -13.24 11.72
CA LEU A 133 0.37 -14.66 11.79
C LEU A 133 0.36 -15.30 10.41
N LEU A 134 -0.35 -14.72 9.45
CA LEU A 134 -0.54 -15.31 8.11
C LEU A 134 0.75 -15.31 7.27
N PHE A 135 1.54 -14.24 7.31
CA PHE A 135 2.64 -14.06 6.35
C PHE A 135 4.03 -14.37 6.93
N PHE A 136 4.14 -14.48 8.24
CA PHE A 136 5.42 -14.78 8.89
C PHE A 136 5.38 -16.06 9.73
N LEU A 137 4.37 -16.22 10.61
CA LEU A 137 4.34 -17.34 11.52
C LEU A 137 3.75 -18.61 10.90
N LEU A 138 2.66 -18.49 10.16
CA LEU A 138 1.98 -19.64 9.55
C LEU A 138 2.87 -20.37 8.51
N PRO A 139 3.58 -19.71 7.59
CA PRO A 139 4.48 -20.40 6.67
C PRO A 139 5.57 -21.19 7.42
N THR A 140 6.18 -20.57 8.44
CA THR A 140 7.20 -21.23 9.27
C THR A 140 6.64 -22.41 10.04
N PHE A 141 5.43 -22.28 10.59
CA PHE A 141 4.73 -23.35 11.30
C PHE A 141 4.42 -24.52 10.37
N LEU A 142 3.86 -24.24 9.19
CA LEU A 142 3.53 -25.28 8.20
C LEU A 142 4.79 -25.98 7.66
N ALA A 143 5.85 -25.25 7.41
CA ALA A 143 7.13 -25.83 6.99
C ALA A 143 7.72 -26.74 8.07
N GLY A 144 7.50 -26.44 9.35
CA GLY A 144 7.96 -27.25 10.47
C GLY A 144 7.41 -28.69 10.48
N PHE A 145 6.24 -28.95 9.92
CA PHE A 145 5.70 -30.31 9.79
C PHE A 145 6.50 -31.17 8.81
N ILE A 146 7.24 -30.58 7.89
CA ILE A 146 8.01 -31.27 6.86
C ILE A 146 9.47 -31.45 7.30
N ASP A 147 9.89 -30.78 8.39
CA ASP A 147 11.27 -30.86 8.92
C ASP A 147 11.83 -32.27 9.10
N PRO A 148 11.06 -33.27 9.58
CA PRO A 148 11.58 -34.63 9.72
C PRO A 148 12.01 -35.26 8.40
N TYR A 149 11.46 -34.80 7.28
CA TYR A 149 11.71 -35.33 5.93
C TYR A 149 12.78 -34.54 5.16
N ILE A 150 13.15 -33.33 5.65
CA ILE A 150 14.08 -32.41 4.98
C ILE A 150 15.45 -32.49 5.66
N LYS A 151 16.48 -32.78 4.86
CA LYS A 151 17.88 -32.89 5.34
C LYS A 151 18.67 -31.59 5.13
N SER A 152 18.22 -30.72 4.24
CA SER A 152 18.93 -29.50 3.82
C SER A 152 18.17 -28.22 4.24
N ALA A 153 18.89 -27.30 4.85
CA ALA A 153 18.37 -25.95 5.16
C ALA A 153 17.86 -25.21 3.90
N ALA A 154 18.54 -25.37 2.78
CA ALA A 154 18.14 -24.76 1.52
C ALA A 154 16.77 -25.25 1.03
N VAL A 155 16.53 -26.55 1.12
CA VAL A 155 15.25 -27.18 0.76
C VAL A 155 14.15 -26.72 1.70
N HIS A 156 14.40 -26.66 3.01
CA HIS A 156 13.45 -26.13 3.99
C HIS A 156 13.07 -24.68 3.67
N ASN A 157 14.06 -23.81 3.46
CA ASN A 157 13.84 -22.42 3.11
C ASN A 157 13.04 -22.26 1.80
N LEU A 158 13.29 -23.12 0.81
CA LEU A 158 12.53 -23.12 -0.44
C LEU A 158 11.07 -23.49 -0.20
N VAL A 159 10.80 -24.54 0.58
CA VAL A 159 9.43 -24.98 0.91
C VAL A 159 8.70 -23.91 1.67
N GLU A 160 9.32 -23.33 2.72
CA GLU A 160 8.73 -22.19 3.46
C GLU A 160 8.41 -21.01 2.56
N SER A 161 9.31 -20.70 1.61
CA SER A 161 9.13 -19.63 0.64
C SER A 161 7.94 -19.86 -0.30
N VAL A 162 7.79 -21.10 -0.79
CA VAL A 162 6.65 -21.50 -1.63
C VAL A 162 5.35 -21.38 -0.85
N ILE A 163 5.31 -21.88 0.39
CA ILE A 163 4.13 -21.74 1.26
C ILE A 163 3.76 -20.26 1.45
N LYS A 164 4.75 -19.43 1.75
CA LYS A 164 4.55 -17.97 1.91
C LYS A 164 3.95 -17.32 0.65
N LEU A 165 4.47 -17.66 -0.53
CA LEU A 165 3.93 -17.15 -1.80
C LEU A 165 2.50 -17.65 -2.05
N VAL A 166 2.21 -18.91 -1.78
CA VAL A 166 0.85 -19.48 -1.94
C VAL A 166 -0.14 -18.75 -1.03
N ILE A 167 0.19 -18.55 0.26
CA ILE A 167 -0.64 -17.83 1.21
C ILE A 167 -0.86 -16.40 0.74
N PHE A 168 0.21 -15.71 0.30
CA PHE A 168 0.14 -14.34 -0.19
C PHE A 168 -0.82 -14.20 -1.39
N PHE A 169 -0.66 -15.04 -2.41
CA PHE A 169 -1.52 -14.98 -3.59
C PHE A 169 -2.96 -15.41 -3.28
N ALA A 170 -3.15 -16.44 -2.46
CA ALA A 170 -4.48 -16.85 -2.04
C ALA A 170 -5.22 -15.72 -1.30
N TYR A 171 -4.58 -15.08 -0.33
CA TYR A 171 -5.12 -13.95 0.40
C TYR A 171 -5.50 -12.80 -0.55
N MET A 172 -4.60 -12.43 -1.45
CA MET A 172 -4.83 -11.33 -2.38
C MET A 172 -5.99 -11.60 -3.34
N ILE A 173 -6.07 -12.83 -3.89
CA ILE A 173 -7.19 -13.24 -4.76
C ILE A 173 -8.51 -13.23 -4.00
N LEU A 174 -8.53 -13.69 -2.75
CA LEU A 174 -9.73 -13.67 -1.92
C LEU A 174 -10.19 -12.23 -1.63
N CYS A 175 -9.27 -11.34 -1.25
CA CYS A 175 -9.58 -9.94 -1.03
C CYS A 175 -10.09 -9.25 -2.30
N SER A 176 -9.47 -9.51 -3.45
CA SER A 176 -9.85 -8.85 -4.72
C SER A 176 -11.26 -9.19 -5.21
N LYS A 177 -11.86 -10.26 -4.69
CA LYS A 177 -13.25 -10.69 -5.04
C LYS A 177 -14.33 -10.06 -4.16
N GLN A 178 -13.97 -9.40 -3.07
CA GLN A 178 -14.95 -8.72 -2.21
C GLN A 178 -15.42 -7.43 -2.88
N LYS A 179 -16.74 -7.16 -2.84
CA LYS A 179 -17.37 -6.02 -3.56
C LYS A 179 -16.78 -4.67 -3.12
N ASP A 180 -16.62 -4.45 -1.82
CA ASP A 180 -16.11 -3.19 -1.28
C ASP A 180 -14.65 -2.98 -1.66
N ILE A 181 -13.84 -4.03 -1.57
CA ILE A 181 -12.44 -4.00 -2.01
C ILE A 181 -12.35 -3.78 -3.52
N TYR A 182 -13.26 -4.36 -4.31
CA TYR A 182 -13.31 -4.14 -5.76
C TYR A 182 -13.51 -2.66 -6.09
N ARG A 183 -14.40 -1.94 -5.37
CA ARG A 183 -14.60 -0.49 -5.55
C ARG A 183 -13.36 0.31 -5.15
N VAL A 184 -12.75 -0.01 -4.00
CA VAL A 184 -11.46 0.62 -3.60
C VAL A 184 -10.40 0.40 -4.69
N PHE A 185 -10.35 -0.77 -5.32
CA PHE A 185 -9.42 -1.03 -6.43
C PHE A 185 -9.76 -0.28 -7.72
N GLN A 186 -11.02 0.14 -7.93
CA GLN A 186 -11.39 1.06 -9.00
C GLN A 186 -10.85 2.48 -8.71
N TYR A 187 -11.00 2.97 -7.49
CA TYR A 187 -10.37 4.26 -7.08
C TYR A 187 -8.85 4.22 -7.18
N HIS A 188 -8.21 3.07 -6.92
CA HIS A 188 -6.78 2.87 -7.14
C HIS A 188 -6.42 2.96 -8.64
N GLY A 189 -7.26 2.42 -9.52
CA GLY A 189 -7.13 2.60 -10.96
C GLY A 189 -7.28 4.06 -11.38
N ALA A 190 -8.23 4.80 -10.77
CA ALA A 190 -8.43 6.22 -11.01
C ALA A 190 -7.21 7.06 -10.61
N GLU A 191 -6.63 6.78 -9.42
CA GLU A 191 -5.39 7.39 -8.95
C GLU A 191 -4.28 7.26 -10.01
N HIS A 192 -3.99 6.03 -10.45
CA HIS A 192 -2.93 5.76 -11.42
C HIS A 192 -3.15 6.47 -12.76
N LYS A 193 -4.37 6.40 -13.30
CA LYS A 193 -4.72 7.05 -14.57
C LYS A 193 -4.55 8.57 -14.49
N THR A 194 -4.92 9.16 -13.37
CA THR A 194 -4.80 10.61 -13.14
C THR A 194 -3.34 11.04 -13.02
N ILE A 195 -2.50 10.28 -12.31
CA ILE A 195 -1.06 10.54 -12.21
C ILE A 195 -0.41 10.43 -13.59
N PHE A 196 -0.72 9.41 -14.39
CA PHE A 196 -0.19 9.29 -15.74
C PHE A 196 -0.62 10.45 -16.66
N CYS A 197 -1.87 10.92 -16.54
CA CYS A 197 -2.35 12.08 -17.28
C CYS A 197 -1.52 13.32 -16.98
N TYR A 198 -1.25 13.55 -15.70
CA TYR A 198 -0.41 14.64 -15.22
C TYR A 198 1.03 14.53 -15.71
N GLU A 199 1.65 13.36 -15.61
CA GLU A 199 3.02 13.10 -16.10
C GLU A 199 3.15 13.25 -17.61
N ALA A 200 2.08 12.96 -18.34
CA ALA A 200 2.02 13.19 -19.80
C ALA A 200 1.88 14.69 -20.15
N GLY A 201 1.70 15.57 -19.18
CA GLY A 201 1.47 17.00 -19.40
C GLY A 201 0.15 17.29 -20.13
N LEU A 202 -0.84 16.40 -20.00
CA LEU A 202 -2.17 16.56 -20.57
C LEU A 202 -3.07 17.34 -19.60
N PRO A 203 -4.07 18.09 -20.08
CA PRO A 203 -5.10 18.65 -19.24
C PRO A 203 -5.77 17.57 -18.38
N LEU A 204 -5.93 17.82 -17.10
CA LEU A 204 -6.59 16.92 -16.15
C LEU A 204 -8.10 16.92 -16.40
N THR A 205 -8.54 16.16 -17.38
CA THR A 205 -9.95 15.95 -17.71
C THR A 205 -10.26 14.45 -17.64
N VAL A 206 -11.54 14.12 -17.43
CA VAL A 206 -11.99 12.72 -17.38
C VAL A 206 -11.61 11.98 -18.67
N GLU A 207 -11.78 12.61 -19.84
CA GLU A 207 -11.47 12.02 -21.13
C GLU A 207 -9.98 11.69 -21.27
N ASN A 208 -9.09 12.60 -20.84
CA ASN A 208 -7.65 12.40 -20.91
C ASN A 208 -7.15 11.38 -19.89
N CYS A 209 -7.77 11.32 -18.71
CA CYS A 209 -7.45 10.33 -17.68
C CYS A 209 -7.96 8.93 -18.06
N ARG A 210 -9.16 8.82 -18.65
CA ARG A 210 -9.79 7.54 -19.03
C ARG A 210 -8.91 6.69 -19.93
N ILE A 211 -8.18 7.30 -20.87
CA ILE A 211 -7.33 6.59 -21.84
C ILE A 211 -5.96 6.19 -21.28
N GLN A 212 -5.60 6.65 -20.07
CA GLN A 212 -4.32 6.31 -19.46
C GLN A 212 -4.30 4.88 -18.91
N PRO A 213 -3.11 4.26 -18.80
CA PRO A 213 -2.97 2.93 -18.23
C PRO A 213 -3.26 2.95 -16.71
N ARG A 214 -3.83 1.86 -16.19
CA ARG A 214 -4.10 1.70 -14.76
C ARG A 214 -2.94 1.08 -13.98
N HIS A 215 -1.93 0.53 -14.64
CA HIS A 215 -0.77 -0.09 -13.98
C HIS A 215 0.38 0.90 -13.89
N HIS A 216 0.75 1.29 -12.66
CA HIS A 216 1.76 2.30 -12.41
C HIS A 216 3.03 1.72 -11.77
N PRO A 217 4.25 1.99 -12.31
CA PRO A 217 5.49 1.34 -11.83
C PRO A 217 5.93 1.78 -10.43
N ARG A 218 5.46 2.91 -9.93
CA ARG A 218 5.76 3.45 -8.60
C ARG A 218 4.65 3.22 -7.57
N CYS A 219 3.76 2.27 -7.84
CA CYS A 219 2.65 1.96 -6.94
C CYS A 219 3.11 1.27 -5.66
N GLY A 220 2.49 1.66 -4.54
CA GLY A 220 2.72 1.06 -3.23
C GLY A 220 2.38 -0.43 -3.14
N THR A 221 1.46 -0.95 -3.98
CA THR A 221 1.14 -2.40 -3.99
C THR A 221 2.29 -3.25 -4.54
N SER A 222 3.11 -2.72 -5.45
CA SER A 222 4.35 -3.36 -5.88
C SER A 222 5.33 -3.57 -4.72
N PHE A 223 5.30 -2.67 -3.71
CA PHE A 223 6.09 -2.79 -2.50
C PHE A 223 5.77 -4.07 -1.72
N LEU A 224 4.51 -4.47 -1.63
CA LEU A 224 4.11 -5.70 -0.91
C LEU A 224 4.77 -6.94 -1.52
N PHE A 225 4.78 -7.05 -2.84
CA PHE A 225 5.44 -8.17 -3.52
C PHE A 225 6.94 -8.17 -3.26
N VAL A 226 7.58 -7.01 -3.38
CA VAL A 226 9.03 -6.88 -3.13
C VAL A 226 9.36 -7.21 -1.67
N VAL A 227 8.53 -6.82 -0.68
CA VAL A 227 8.69 -7.24 0.73
C VAL A 227 8.73 -8.76 0.84
N VAL A 228 7.81 -9.47 0.17
CA VAL A 228 7.79 -10.94 0.20
C VAL A 228 9.07 -11.51 -0.39
N VAL A 229 9.49 -11.03 -1.56
CA VAL A 229 10.74 -11.51 -2.21
C VAL A 229 11.96 -11.20 -1.36
N VAL A 230 12.11 -9.97 -0.86
CA VAL A 230 13.22 -9.57 0.02
C VAL A 230 13.20 -10.38 1.32
N SER A 231 12.01 -10.63 1.89
CA SER A 231 11.90 -11.46 3.10
C SER A 231 12.39 -12.88 2.87
N ILE A 232 12.10 -13.47 1.70
CA ILE A 232 12.60 -14.80 1.31
C ILE A 232 14.13 -14.80 1.22
N LEU A 233 14.69 -13.82 0.53
CA LEU A 233 16.16 -13.73 0.32
C LEU A 233 16.89 -13.50 1.65
N VAL A 234 16.46 -12.51 2.44
CA VAL A 234 17.07 -12.18 3.73
C VAL A 234 16.93 -13.35 4.72
N SER A 235 15.74 -13.95 4.82
CA SER A 235 15.51 -15.07 5.70
C SER A 235 16.36 -16.29 5.29
N SER A 236 16.43 -16.60 4.00
CA SER A 236 17.25 -17.71 3.50
C SER A 236 18.73 -17.51 3.82
N LEU A 237 19.23 -16.28 3.71
CA LEU A 237 20.60 -15.96 4.07
C LEU A 237 20.85 -16.13 5.57
N VAL A 238 20.01 -15.51 6.41
CA VAL A 238 20.18 -15.54 7.89
C VAL A 238 20.04 -16.94 8.43
N PHE A 239 19.05 -17.71 7.95
CA PHE A 239 18.83 -19.08 8.43
C PHE A 239 19.86 -20.10 7.96
N SER A 240 20.73 -19.73 7.02
CA SER A 240 21.91 -20.55 6.70
C SER A 240 22.96 -20.54 7.82
N PHE A 241 22.94 -19.56 8.71
CA PHE A 241 23.89 -19.39 9.81
C PHE A 241 23.31 -19.72 11.20
N VAL A 242 22.02 -20.02 11.28
CA VAL A 242 21.30 -20.26 12.54
C VAL A 242 20.74 -21.68 12.57
N ASN A 243 20.46 -22.21 13.77
CA ASN A 243 19.78 -23.49 13.91
C ASN A 243 18.35 -23.43 13.31
N TRP A 244 18.26 -23.75 12.05
CA TRP A 244 17.03 -23.68 11.25
C TRP A 244 15.94 -24.66 11.69
N ARG A 245 16.29 -25.71 12.46
CA ARG A 245 15.33 -26.72 12.97
C ARG A 245 14.52 -26.23 14.17
N ASN A 246 14.95 -25.17 14.83
CA ASN A 246 14.18 -24.61 15.94
C ASN A 246 13.14 -23.60 15.41
N MET A 247 11.90 -24.03 15.34
CA MET A 247 10.76 -23.24 14.85
C MET A 247 10.60 -21.91 15.62
N TRP A 248 10.75 -21.93 16.94
CA TRP A 248 10.60 -20.72 17.76
C TRP A 248 11.69 -19.69 17.50
N VAL A 249 12.92 -20.14 17.29
CA VAL A 249 14.03 -19.26 16.89
C VAL A 249 13.75 -18.66 15.51
N ARG A 250 13.25 -19.44 14.56
CA ARG A 250 12.87 -18.93 13.23
C ARG A 250 11.75 -17.88 13.31
N MET A 251 10.70 -18.15 14.08
CA MET A 251 9.60 -17.20 14.28
C MET A 251 10.10 -15.89 14.88
N ALA A 252 10.91 -15.95 15.95
CA ALA A 252 11.49 -14.77 16.58
C ALA A 252 12.38 -13.98 15.60
N LEU A 253 13.20 -14.66 14.81
CA LEU A 253 14.05 -14.02 13.80
C LEU A 253 13.23 -13.40 12.67
N HIS A 254 12.15 -14.01 12.21
CA HIS A 254 11.26 -13.39 11.22
C HIS A 254 10.70 -12.05 11.72
N LEU A 255 10.29 -11.98 12.98
CA LEU A 255 9.80 -10.73 13.58
C LEU A 255 10.92 -9.68 13.69
N LEU A 256 12.11 -10.08 14.12
CA LEU A 256 13.25 -9.16 14.23
C LEU A 256 13.70 -8.62 12.86
N LEU A 257 13.68 -9.48 11.84
CA LEU A 257 14.09 -9.13 10.48
C LEU A 257 13.06 -8.24 9.74
N LEU A 258 11.84 -8.10 10.26
CA LEU A 258 10.77 -7.35 9.60
C LEU A 258 11.18 -5.89 9.33
N ILE A 259 11.81 -5.23 10.31
CA ILE A 259 12.26 -3.83 10.20
C ILE A 259 13.32 -3.66 9.09
N PRO A 260 14.43 -4.43 9.08
CA PRO A 260 15.41 -4.30 8.00
C PRO A 260 14.87 -4.75 6.64
N ILE A 261 13.96 -5.73 6.57
CA ILE A 261 13.33 -6.15 5.31
C ILE A 261 12.52 -5.00 4.71
N VAL A 262 11.68 -4.33 5.51
CA VAL A 262 10.91 -3.16 5.07
C VAL A 262 11.84 -2.03 4.61
N GLY A 263 12.90 -1.77 5.37
CA GLY A 263 13.89 -0.74 5.02
C GLY A 263 14.61 -1.01 3.69
N VAL A 264 15.10 -2.22 3.50
CA VAL A 264 15.75 -2.65 2.24
C VAL A 264 14.77 -2.58 1.07
N THR A 265 13.55 -3.07 1.27
CA THR A 265 12.51 -3.01 0.24
C THR A 265 12.19 -1.57 -0.17
N TYR A 266 12.14 -0.64 0.79
CA TYR A 266 11.92 0.78 0.51
C TYR A 266 13.03 1.35 -0.38
N GLU A 267 14.30 1.10 -0.04
CA GLU A 267 15.42 1.58 -0.84
C GLU A 267 15.42 0.99 -2.24
N PHE A 268 15.10 -0.30 -2.35
CA PHE A 268 14.96 -0.98 -3.65
C PHE A 268 13.86 -0.33 -4.52
N ASN A 269 12.67 -0.14 -3.97
CA ASN A 269 11.56 0.46 -4.72
C ASN A 269 11.86 1.93 -5.09
N ARG A 270 12.51 2.68 -4.20
CA ARG A 270 12.96 4.04 -4.49
C ARG A 270 13.95 4.06 -5.65
N TYR A 271 14.89 3.12 -5.68
CA TYR A 271 15.84 3.00 -6.77
C TYR A 271 15.15 2.65 -8.08
N VAL A 272 14.28 1.64 -8.07
CA VAL A 272 13.54 1.20 -9.27
C VAL A 272 12.61 2.30 -9.79
N GLY A 273 11.92 3.02 -8.91
CA GLY A 273 11.02 4.12 -9.27
C GLY A 273 11.74 5.33 -9.87
N GLY A 274 12.96 5.62 -9.40
CA GLY A 274 13.75 6.78 -9.84
C GLY A 274 14.55 6.56 -11.14
N HIS A 275 14.72 5.31 -11.58
CA HIS A 275 15.53 5.01 -12.75
C HIS A 275 14.71 4.32 -13.84
N ASP A 276 14.99 4.67 -15.11
CA ASP A 276 14.35 4.05 -16.27
C ASP A 276 15.39 3.41 -17.19
N ASN A 277 15.71 2.16 -16.89
CA ASN A 277 16.59 1.35 -17.69
C ASN A 277 16.00 -0.07 -17.87
N LYS A 278 16.63 -0.89 -18.72
CA LYS A 278 16.15 -2.25 -19.00
C LYS A 278 16.03 -3.11 -17.73
N MET A 279 16.95 -2.93 -16.77
CA MET A 279 16.97 -3.68 -15.53
C MET A 279 15.81 -3.26 -14.60
N THR A 280 15.60 -1.96 -14.40
CA THR A 280 14.51 -1.48 -13.53
C THR A 280 13.14 -1.79 -14.11
N ARG A 281 12.97 -1.73 -15.43
CA ARG A 281 11.75 -2.18 -16.12
C ARG A 281 11.51 -3.68 -15.93
N PHE A 282 12.55 -4.50 -15.97
CA PHE A 282 12.43 -5.94 -15.69
C PHE A 282 12.05 -6.20 -14.23
N LEU A 283 12.70 -5.52 -13.28
CA LEU A 283 12.43 -5.64 -11.85
C LEU A 283 11.03 -5.14 -11.44
N ALA A 284 10.47 -4.18 -12.16
CA ALA A 284 9.12 -3.68 -11.92
C ALA A 284 8.01 -4.63 -12.45
N ARG A 285 8.31 -5.52 -13.41
CA ARG A 285 7.30 -6.39 -14.06
C ARG A 285 6.44 -7.20 -13.08
N PRO A 286 7.00 -7.89 -12.07
CA PRO A 286 6.17 -8.66 -11.14
C PRO A 286 5.21 -7.78 -10.35
N GLY A 287 5.65 -6.58 -9.93
CA GLY A 287 4.80 -5.61 -9.25
C GLY A 287 3.67 -5.09 -10.16
N LEU A 288 3.97 -4.79 -11.43
CA LEU A 288 2.96 -4.42 -12.42
C LEU A 288 1.95 -5.54 -12.68
N TRP A 289 2.43 -6.79 -12.75
CA TRP A 289 1.54 -7.94 -12.89
C TRP A 289 0.60 -8.10 -11.70
N LEU A 290 1.09 -7.83 -10.48
CA LEU A 290 0.29 -7.88 -9.26
C LEU A 290 -0.89 -6.89 -9.29
N GLN A 291 -0.72 -5.76 -9.97
CA GLN A 291 -1.76 -4.74 -10.09
C GLN A 291 -2.99 -5.21 -10.89
N ASN A 292 -2.91 -6.34 -11.63
CA ASN A 292 -4.11 -6.97 -12.19
C ASN A 292 -5.14 -7.39 -11.13
N PHE A 293 -4.69 -7.62 -9.89
CA PHE A 293 -5.54 -8.01 -8.76
C PHE A 293 -5.86 -6.83 -7.83
N THR A 294 -5.10 -5.75 -7.90
CA THR A 294 -5.18 -4.63 -6.93
C THR A 294 -5.60 -3.31 -7.58
N THR A 295 -5.87 -3.30 -8.89
CA THR A 295 -6.44 -2.15 -9.60
C THR A 295 -7.52 -2.62 -10.56
N ASN A 296 -8.62 -1.87 -10.64
CA ASN A 296 -9.70 -2.11 -11.59
C ASN A 296 -9.96 -0.87 -12.44
N GLU A 297 -10.71 -1.01 -13.54
CA GLU A 297 -11.12 0.13 -14.36
C GLU A 297 -12.10 1.00 -13.58
N PRO A 298 -11.78 2.29 -13.38
CA PRO A 298 -12.67 3.24 -12.73
C PRO A 298 -13.78 3.71 -13.67
N ASP A 299 -14.88 4.13 -13.09
CA ASP A 299 -15.86 4.95 -13.79
C ASP A 299 -15.46 6.45 -13.81
N ASP A 300 -16.22 7.26 -14.56
CA ASP A 300 -15.92 8.67 -14.72
C ASP A 300 -16.02 9.46 -13.43
N SER A 301 -16.95 9.09 -12.56
CA SER A 301 -17.14 9.75 -11.27
C SER A 301 -15.94 9.54 -10.33
N MET A 302 -15.29 8.39 -10.43
CA MET A 302 -14.07 8.10 -9.66
C MET A 302 -12.86 8.87 -10.22
N LEU A 303 -12.80 9.07 -11.54
CA LEU A 303 -11.77 9.92 -12.18
C LEU A 303 -11.90 11.38 -11.74
N GLU A 304 -13.12 11.92 -11.63
CA GLU A 304 -13.36 13.27 -11.09
C GLU A 304 -12.78 13.44 -9.69
N VAL A 305 -13.02 12.45 -8.79
CA VAL A 305 -12.48 12.47 -7.43
C VAL A 305 -10.95 12.45 -7.44
N ALA A 306 -10.34 11.60 -8.26
CA ALA A 306 -8.89 11.47 -8.34
C ALA A 306 -8.23 12.73 -8.96
N ILE A 307 -8.85 13.32 -9.99
CA ILE A 307 -8.42 14.59 -10.58
C ILE A 307 -8.45 15.68 -9.52
N ARG A 308 -9.57 15.82 -8.81
CA ARG A 308 -9.70 16.85 -7.79
C ARG A 308 -8.68 16.68 -6.66
N ALA A 309 -8.44 15.45 -6.20
CA ALA A 309 -7.44 15.15 -5.19
C ALA A 309 -6.02 15.51 -5.65
N LEU A 310 -5.70 15.26 -6.92
CA LEU A 310 -4.40 15.60 -7.49
C LEU A 310 -4.22 17.13 -7.60
N GLU A 311 -5.21 17.86 -8.12
CA GLU A 311 -5.17 19.32 -8.26
C GLU A 311 -4.84 20.03 -6.94
N LEU A 312 -5.39 19.54 -5.82
CA LEU A 312 -5.19 20.13 -4.50
C LEU A 312 -3.74 19.98 -3.97
N VAL A 313 -2.94 19.07 -4.52
CA VAL A 313 -1.58 18.79 -4.04
C VAL A 313 -0.48 19.15 -5.05
N ILE A 314 -0.83 19.50 -6.29
CA ILE A 314 0.13 20.00 -7.27
C ILE A 314 0.77 21.28 -6.71
N PRO A 315 2.11 21.35 -6.65
CA PRO A 315 2.78 22.57 -6.19
C PRO A 315 2.63 23.72 -7.19
N GLU A 316 2.56 24.93 -6.69
CA GLU A 316 2.51 26.15 -7.52
C GLU A 316 3.81 26.32 -8.33
N GLU A 317 4.93 25.94 -7.74
CA GLU A 317 6.26 25.99 -8.36
C GLU A 317 6.48 24.73 -9.22
N LYS A 318 6.58 24.92 -10.53
CA LYS A 318 6.81 23.82 -11.48
C LYS A 318 8.10 23.05 -11.18
N GLY A 319 7.98 21.72 -11.11
CA GLY A 319 9.12 20.82 -10.91
C GLY A 319 9.48 20.57 -9.44
N LYS A 320 8.82 21.21 -8.49
CA LYS A 320 9.02 20.93 -7.04
C LYS A 320 8.57 19.52 -6.67
N ASP A 321 7.72 18.92 -7.48
CA ASP A 321 7.24 17.55 -7.37
C ASP A 321 8.01 16.57 -8.28
N ALA A 322 9.09 17.00 -8.93
CA ALA A 322 9.92 16.08 -9.71
C ALA A 322 10.56 15.01 -8.82
N TRP A 323 10.56 13.75 -9.30
CA TRP A 323 11.08 12.59 -8.57
C TRP A 323 12.57 12.65 -8.34
#